data_38240acdfb19a50de192997c7c49e275
#
_entry.id   38240acdfb19a50de192997c7c49e275
#
_cell.length_a   1.000
_cell.length_b   1.000
_cell.length_c   1.000
_cell.angle_alpha   90.00
_cell.angle_beta   90.00
_cell.angle_gamma   90.00
#
_symmetry.space_group_name_H-M   'P 1'
#
loop_
_entity.id
_entity.type
_entity.pdbx_description
1 polymer ?
#
loop_
_entity_poly.entity_id
_entity_poly.type
_entity_poly.pdbx_seq_one_letter_code
_entity_poly.pdbx_strand_id
1 'polypeptide(L)'
;RFVDFAENIGIQFAFLQSCTLHRIGDPKCWQRQDCEKLLKRWADLCPVFIYDYDPGVDLQNLPCSTLHNLKHDMPLFKNLNVWGFWTEGQNTWMRTHLNYYVRTKLMWNSSLDVDAIVHDYCQKFYGEAADWIEKYIWDLEDAVENTDLHVQWGNKHHIPWEIIFTDSLIDTLQEHLDHAQQRISEPTNQLHVDVLQEYHHYLI
;
A
#
# COMPACT_ATOMS: atom_id res chain seq x y z
N ARG A 1 -9.77 -13.39 33.36
CA ARG A 1 -9.22 -14.76 33.32
C ARG A 1 -8.39 -14.85 32.03
N PHE A 2 -7.10 -15.01 32.16
CA PHE A 2 -6.23 -15.34 31.06
C PHE A 2 -6.49 -16.82 30.71
N VAL A 3 -6.73 -17.08 29.43
CA VAL A 3 -6.80 -18.44 28.90
C VAL A 3 -5.37 -18.80 28.50
N ASP A 4 -4.83 -19.87 29.05
CA ASP A 4 -3.58 -20.44 28.56
C ASP A 4 -3.86 -21.08 27.19
N PHE A 5 -3.18 -20.61 26.16
CA PHE A 5 -3.28 -21.20 24.83
C PHE A 5 -2.52 -22.52 24.79
N ALA A 6 -3.10 -23.52 24.14
CA ALA A 6 -2.37 -24.73 23.86
C ALA A 6 -1.22 -24.45 22.87
N GLU A 7 -0.11 -25.16 23.01
CA GLU A 7 1.13 -24.93 22.23
C GLU A 7 0.94 -25.03 20.70
N ASN A 8 -0.11 -25.71 20.27
CA ASN A 8 -0.45 -25.92 18.85
C ASN A 8 -1.49 -24.93 18.30
N ILE A 9 -1.83 -23.88 19.06
CA ILE A 9 -2.76 -22.83 18.62
C ILE A 9 -1.97 -21.62 18.13
N GLY A 10 -2.34 -21.11 16.98
CA GLY A 10 -1.97 -19.79 16.47
C GLY A 10 -3.22 -18.99 16.12
N ILE A 11 -3.08 -17.70 15.98
CA ILE A 11 -4.16 -16.82 15.54
C ILE A 11 -3.89 -16.25 14.17
N GLN A 12 -4.94 -15.99 13.43
CA GLN A 12 -4.91 -15.18 12.23
C GLN A 12 -5.44 -13.78 12.57
N PHE A 13 -4.56 -12.80 12.49
CA PHE A 13 -4.87 -11.42 12.82
C PHE A 13 -5.26 -10.66 11.55
N ALA A 14 -6.52 -10.23 11.47
CA ALA A 14 -7.06 -9.52 10.32
C ALA A 14 -7.21 -8.02 10.59
N PHE A 15 -6.80 -7.19 9.62
CA PHE A 15 -6.85 -5.72 9.74
C PHE A 15 -8.13 -5.09 9.19
N LEU A 16 -9.11 -5.87 8.80
CA LEU A 16 -10.28 -5.45 8.02
C LEU A 16 -11.01 -4.21 8.56
N GLN A 17 -11.10 -4.07 9.89
CA GLN A 17 -11.81 -2.95 10.53
C GLN A 17 -10.87 -1.86 11.04
N SER A 18 -9.65 -1.81 10.53
CA SER A 18 -8.70 -0.76 10.84
C SER A 18 -8.50 0.16 9.64
N CYS A 19 -8.01 1.37 9.89
CA CYS A 19 -7.67 2.29 8.81
C CYS A 19 -6.68 1.68 7.83
N THR A 20 -6.94 1.80 6.54
CA THR A 20 -6.09 1.27 5.47
C THR A 20 -5.04 2.26 4.98
N LEU A 21 -5.23 3.55 5.26
CA LEU A 21 -4.34 4.62 4.78
C LEU A 21 -3.08 4.77 5.63
N HIS A 22 -3.13 4.44 6.92
CA HIS A 22 -2.04 4.67 7.85
C HIS A 22 -1.32 3.37 8.23
N ARG A 23 -0.01 3.48 8.47
CA ARG A 23 0.82 2.38 8.98
C ARG A 23 0.42 1.95 10.39
N ILE A 24 0.77 0.74 10.79
CA ILE A 24 0.55 0.24 12.15
C ILE A 24 1.30 1.12 13.17
N GLY A 25 0.60 1.52 14.23
CA GLY A 25 1.18 2.38 15.28
C GLY A 25 1.33 3.85 14.90
N ASP A 26 0.73 4.29 13.79
CA ASP A 26 0.78 5.69 13.38
C ASP A 26 0.20 6.60 14.46
N PRO A 27 0.95 7.64 14.93
CA PRO A 27 0.48 8.54 15.98
C PRO A 27 -0.75 9.38 15.57
N LYS A 28 -0.99 9.57 14.28
CA LYS A 28 -2.17 10.27 13.77
C LYS A 28 -3.43 9.39 13.77
N CYS A 29 -3.26 8.06 13.82
CA CYS A 29 -4.36 7.10 13.65
C CYS A 29 -4.56 6.23 14.89
N TRP A 30 -5.58 6.55 15.69
CA TRP A 30 -5.90 5.78 16.89
C TRP A 30 -6.23 4.31 16.59
N GLN A 31 -6.87 4.01 15.45
CA GLN A 31 -7.18 2.64 15.02
C GLN A 31 -5.91 1.83 14.81
N ARG A 32 -4.90 2.43 14.16
CA ARG A 32 -3.61 1.77 13.90
C ARG A 32 -2.74 1.66 15.16
N GLN A 33 -2.86 2.60 16.10
CA GLN A 33 -2.24 2.46 17.43
C GLN A 33 -2.84 1.30 18.22
N ASP A 34 -4.16 1.13 18.17
CA ASP A 34 -4.82 0.00 18.83
C ASP A 34 -4.51 -1.33 18.14
N CYS A 35 -4.40 -1.34 16.82
CA CYS A 35 -3.88 -2.50 16.07
C CYS A 35 -2.49 -2.91 16.53
N GLU A 36 -1.57 -1.96 16.70
CA GLU A 36 -0.21 -2.25 17.17
C GLU A 36 -0.23 -2.88 18.57
N LYS A 37 -0.99 -2.30 19.51
CA LYS A 37 -1.13 -2.82 20.86
C LYS A 37 -1.69 -4.24 20.87
N LEU A 38 -2.73 -4.49 20.09
CA LEU A 38 -3.36 -5.80 19.99
C LEU A 38 -2.43 -6.83 19.36
N LEU A 39 -1.76 -6.46 18.26
CA LEU A 39 -0.82 -7.32 17.57
C LEU A 39 0.34 -7.74 18.49
N LYS A 40 0.96 -6.79 19.18
CA LYS A 40 2.01 -7.06 20.16
C LYS A 40 1.52 -8.03 21.25
N ARG A 41 0.34 -7.77 21.80
CA ARG A 41 -0.23 -8.62 22.85
C ARG A 41 -0.50 -10.06 22.35
N TRP A 42 -0.97 -10.22 21.11
CA TRP A 42 -1.17 -11.56 20.55
C TRP A 42 0.16 -12.25 20.26
N ALA A 43 1.15 -11.53 19.75
CA ALA A 43 2.49 -12.08 19.49
C ALA A 43 3.18 -12.57 20.78
N ASP A 44 2.88 -11.95 21.93
CA ASP A 44 3.37 -12.41 23.25
C ASP A 44 2.67 -13.70 23.73
N LEU A 45 1.50 -14.05 23.20
CA LEU A 45 0.68 -15.15 23.69
C LEU A 45 0.76 -16.41 22.81
N CYS A 46 0.85 -16.25 21.51
CA CYS A 46 0.85 -17.38 20.58
C CYS A 46 1.39 -16.97 19.20
N PRO A 47 1.70 -17.93 18.31
CA PRO A 47 2.03 -17.65 16.92
C PRO A 47 0.97 -16.82 16.21
N VAL A 48 1.38 -15.77 15.52
CA VAL A 48 0.51 -14.87 14.79
C VAL A 48 0.73 -15.04 13.28
N PHE A 49 -0.36 -15.15 12.54
CA PHE A 49 -0.40 -15.06 11.08
C PHE A 49 -1.15 -13.78 10.72
N ILE A 50 -0.66 -13.02 9.76
CA ILE A 50 -1.34 -11.82 9.26
C ILE A 50 -2.27 -12.21 8.13
N TYR A 51 -3.50 -11.69 8.20
CA TYR A 51 -4.45 -11.70 7.12
C TYR A 51 -4.80 -10.27 6.71
N ASP A 52 -4.51 -9.92 5.47
CA ASP A 52 -4.63 -8.56 4.99
C ASP A 52 -5.40 -8.48 3.66
N TYR A 53 -5.71 -7.26 3.25
CA TYR A 53 -6.47 -6.90 2.05
C TYR A 53 -5.71 -5.81 1.29
N ASP A 54 -4.59 -6.16 0.72
CA ASP A 54 -3.65 -5.21 0.12
C ASP A 54 -4.15 -4.64 -1.23
N PRO A 55 -4.07 -3.33 -1.48
CA PRO A 55 -3.65 -2.23 -0.58
C PRO A 55 -4.70 -1.84 0.45
N GLY A 56 -5.88 -2.39 0.38
CA GLY A 56 -7.06 -2.15 1.19
C GLY A 56 -8.31 -2.23 0.34
N VAL A 57 -9.40 -2.77 0.90
CA VAL A 57 -10.65 -3.01 0.16
C VAL A 57 -11.21 -1.71 -0.45
N ASP A 58 -11.09 -0.61 0.28
CA ASP A 58 -11.61 0.70 -0.16
C ASP A 58 -10.72 1.39 -1.19
N LEU A 59 -9.44 0.98 -1.32
CA LEU A 59 -8.47 1.56 -2.25
C LEU A 59 -8.37 0.84 -3.60
N GLN A 60 -8.96 -0.33 -3.73
CA GLN A 60 -8.76 -1.20 -4.91
C GLN A 60 -9.21 -0.60 -6.25
N ASN A 61 -10.02 0.45 -6.24
CA ASN A 61 -10.46 1.14 -7.45
C ASN A 61 -9.69 2.44 -7.72
N LEU A 62 -8.77 2.82 -6.84
CA LEU A 62 -7.95 4.01 -6.98
C LEU A 62 -6.55 3.65 -7.46
N PRO A 63 -5.87 4.50 -8.25
CA PRO A 63 -4.51 4.26 -8.72
C PRO A 63 -3.47 4.57 -7.63
N CYS A 64 -3.73 4.20 -6.40
CA CYS A 64 -2.83 4.46 -5.29
C CYS A 64 -2.28 3.18 -4.68
N SER A 65 -1.13 3.32 -4.08
CA SER A 65 -0.45 2.28 -3.33
C SER A 65 -0.38 2.67 -1.83
N THR A 66 0.12 1.78 -1.02
CA THR A 66 0.36 2.01 0.41
C THR A 66 1.78 1.58 0.78
N LEU A 67 2.75 2.07 0.01
CA LEU A 67 4.17 1.70 0.13
C LEU A 67 4.75 2.12 1.48
N HIS A 68 4.33 3.28 2.01
CA HIS A 68 4.68 3.74 3.35
C HIS A 68 4.25 2.76 4.43
N ASN A 69 3.06 2.16 4.31
CA ASN A 69 2.63 1.11 5.21
C ASN A 69 3.56 -0.10 5.12
N LEU A 70 3.86 -0.58 3.91
CA LEU A 70 4.75 -1.72 3.70
C LEU A 70 6.16 -1.47 4.23
N LYS A 71 6.71 -0.27 4.02
CA LYS A 71 8.02 0.17 4.49
C LYS A 71 8.15 0.05 6.01
N HIS A 72 7.08 0.32 6.73
CA HIS A 72 7.03 0.26 8.19
C HIS A 72 6.56 -1.09 8.74
N ASP A 73 5.46 -1.63 8.19
CA ASP A 73 4.75 -2.75 8.81
C ASP A 73 5.46 -4.09 8.58
N MET A 74 6.14 -4.27 7.44
CA MET A 74 6.86 -5.50 7.17
C MET A 74 8.05 -5.75 8.11
N PRO A 75 8.92 -4.74 8.41
CA PRO A 75 9.91 -4.87 9.49
C PRO A 75 9.29 -5.08 10.88
N LEU A 76 8.16 -4.41 11.18
CA LEU A 76 7.44 -4.62 12.45
C LEU A 76 6.98 -6.08 12.59
N PHE A 77 6.37 -6.68 11.56
CA PHE A 77 5.97 -8.09 11.57
C PHE A 77 7.15 -9.02 11.82
N LYS A 78 8.29 -8.75 11.18
CA LYS A 78 9.52 -9.51 11.42
C LYS A 78 9.99 -9.40 12.86
N ASN A 79 9.98 -8.21 13.45
CA ASN A 79 10.39 -7.96 14.83
C ASN A 79 9.45 -8.61 15.84
N LEU A 80 8.18 -8.73 15.53
CA LEU A 80 7.18 -9.42 16.35
C LEU A 80 7.14 -10.93 16.10
N ASN A 81 8.06 -11.46 15.31
CA ASN A 81 8.14 -12.88 14.96
C ASN A 81 6.81 -13.42 14.39
N VAL A 82 6.15 -12.66 13.51
CA VAL A 82 4.98 -13.13 12.77
C VAL A 82 5.38 -14.33 11.91
N TRP A 83 4.61 -15.40 11.96
CA TRP A 83 4.95 -16.70 11.36
C TRP A 83 4.57 -16.79 9.89
N GLY A 84 3.61 -16.03 9.48
CA GLY A 84 3.15 -16.09 8.10
C GLY A 84 2.24 -14.93 7.74
N PHE A 85 2.03 -14.80 6.44
CA PHE A 85 1.27 -13.73 5.86
C PHE A 85 0.36 -14.28 4.76
N TRP A 86 -0.89 -13.83 4.75
CA TRP A 86 -1.82 -14.09 3.68
C TRP A 86 -2.59 -12.81 3.34
N THR A 87 -2.75 -12.52 2.07
CA THR A 87 -3.51 -11.37 1.59
C THR A 87 -4.50 -11.78 0.52
N GLU A 88 -5.68 -11.20 0.53
CA GLU A 88 -6.61 -11.32 -0.59
C GLU A 88 -6.09 -10.57 -1.81
N GLY A 89 -6.02 -11.29 -2.93
CA GLY A 89 -5.74 -10.66 -4.22
C GLY A 89 -6.96 -9.89 -4.71
N GLN A 90 -6.73 -8.70 -5.28
CA GLN A 90 -7.78 -7.86 -5.81
C GLN A 90 -7.95 -8.10 -7.32
N ASN A 91 -9.17 -7.93 -7.82
CA ASN A 91 -9.47 -8.06 -9.26
C ASN A 91 -8.83 -6.95 -10.11
N THR A 92 -8.38 -5.87 -9.47
CA THR A 92 -7.77 -4.71 -10.09
C THR A 92 -6.24 -4.82 -10.13
N TRP A 93 -5.70 -5.98 -10.52
CA TRP A 93 -4.27 -6.27 -10.53
C TRP A 93 -3.42 -5.15 -11.11
N MET A 94 -3.80 -4.58 -12.24
CA MET A 94 -3.04 -3.52 -12.93
C MET A 94 -2.90 -2.24 -12.10
N ARG A 95 -3.76 -2.01 -11.11
CA ARG A 95 -3.68 -0.87 -10.19
C ARG A 95 -2.89 -1.18 -8.93
N THR A 96 -2.89 -2.44 -8.51
CA THR A 96 -2.39 -2.86 -7.20
C THR A 96 -1.11 -3.68 -7.29
N HIS A 97 -0.64 -4.02 -8.50
CA HIS A 97 0.50 -4.92 -8.70
C HIS A 97 1.80 -4.39 -8.09
N LEU A 98 2.00 -3.07 -8.01
CA LEU A 98 3.17 -2.48 -7.36
C LEU A 98 3.22 -2.84 -5.87
N ASN A 99 2.08 -2.75 -5.17
CA ASN A 99 2.01 -3.18 -3.77
C ASN A 99 2.38 -4.66 -3.61
N TYR A 100 1.83 -5.53 -4.45
CA TYR A 100 2.16 -6.96 -4.40
C TYR A 100 3.63 -7.22 -4.69
N TYR A 101 4.20 -6.50 -5.67
CA TYR A 101 5.61 -6.63 -6.02
C TYR A 101 6.51 -6.24 -4.83
N VAL A 102 6.30 -5.08 -4.25
CA VAL A 102 7.06 -4.58 -3.09
C VAL A 102 6.86 -5.49 -1.87
N ARG A 103 5.61 -5.84 -1.56
CA ARG A 103 5.29 -6.75 -0.46
C ARG A 103 6.00 -8.09 -0.59
N THR A 104 5.97 -8.70 -1.76
CA THR A 104 6.63 -10.00 -2.01
C THR A 104 8.13 -9.93 -1.75
N LYS A 105 8.78 -8.85 -2.18
CA LYS A 105 10.19 -8.60 -1.90
C LYS A 105 10.45 -8.48 -0.39
N LEU A 106 9.63 -7.72 0.32
CA LEU A 106 9.76 -7.50 1.77
C LEU A 106 9.41 -8.75 2.58
N MET A 107 8.49 -9.59 2.13
CA MET A 107 8.22 -10.89 2.75
C MET A 107 9.42 -11.82 2.70
N TRP A 108 10.20 -11.76 1.61
CA TRP A 108 11.45 -12.51 1.49
C TRP A 108 12.57 -11.92 2.35
N ASN A 109 12.70 -10.59 2.32
CA ASN A 109 13.69 -9.86 3.12
C ASN A 109 13.13 -8.48 3.53
N SER A 110 12.66 -8.37 4.76
CA SER A 110 12.04 -7.16 5.30
C SER A 110 13.00 -5.98 5.52
N SER A 111 14.33 -6.18 5.31
CA SER A 111 15.33 -5.12 5.42
C SER A 111 15.66 -4.44 4.08
N LEU A 112 14.98 -4.84 3.00
CA LEU A 112 15.18 -4.19 1.70
C LEU A 112 14.65 -2.74 1.73
N ASP A 113 15.34 -1.89 0.99
CA ASP A 113 14.93 -0.50 0.80
C ASP A 113 13.78 -0.43 -0.22
N VAL A 114 12.63 0.05 0.22
CA VAL A 114 11.44 0.19 -0.62
C VAL A 114 11.67 1.20 -1.74
N ASP A 115 12.37 2.30 -1.47
CA ASP A 115 12.63 3.34 -2.46
C ASP A 115 13.49 2.77 -3.60
N ALA A 116 14.51 1.95 -3.26
CA ALA A 116 15.31 1.24 -4.25
C ALA A 116 14.52 0.17 -5.03
N ILE A 117 13.56 -0.51 -4.39
CA ILE A 117 12.68 -1.46 -5.07
C ILE A 117 11.79 -0.76 -6.09
N VAL A 118 11.20 0.38 -5.71
CA VAL A 118 10.32 1.17 -6.59
C VAL A 118 11.11 1.75 -7.74
N HIS A 119 12.31 2.27 -7.49
CA HIS A 119 13.21 2.77 -8.54
C HIS A 119 13.54 1.66 -9.56
N ASP A 120 14.00 0.48 -9.09
CA ASP A 120 14.32 -0.66 -9.96
C ASP A 120 13.07 -1.14 -10.75
N TYR A 121 11.90 -1.13 -10.12
CA TYR A 121 10.64 -1.44 -10.77
C TYR A 121 10.34 -0.43 -11.88
N CYS A 122 10.42 0.87 -11.62
CA CYS A 122 10.15 1.91 -12.61
C CYS A 122 11.11 1.79 -13.80
N GLN A 123 12.39 1.61 -13.56
CA GLN A 123 13.40 1.44 -14.61
C GLN A 123 13.10 0.24 -15.52
N LYS A 124 12.65 -0.87 -14.96
CA LYS A 124 12.39 -2.11 -15.72
C LYS A 124 11.03 -2.12 -16.41
N PHE A 125 10.03 -1.48 -15.81
CA PHE A 125 8.65 -1.58 -16.29
C PHE A 125 8.26 -0.41 -17.21
N TYR A 126 8.77 0.80 -16.94
CA TYR A 126 8.48 2.00 -17.69
C TYR A 126 9.63 2.52 -18.55
N GLY A 127 10.84 1.97 -18.40
CA GLY A 127 12.00 2.29 -19.22
C GLY A 127 12.32 3.78 -19.28
N GLU A 128 12.21 4.38 -20.46
CA GLU A 128 12.52 5.79 -20.72
C GLU A 128 11.63 6.79 -19.96
N ALA A 129 10.45 6.33 -19.52
CA ALA A 129 9.50 7.13 -18.72
C ALA A 129 9.72 6.99 -17.21
N ALA A 130 10.61 6.12 -16.77
CA ALA A 130 10.77 5.70 -15.38
C ALA A 130 10.83 6.86 -14.39
N ASP A 131 11.65 7.88 -14.65
CA ASP A 131 11.85 9.00 -13.72
C ASP A 131 10.58 9.82 -13.48
N TRP A 132 9.72 9.93 -14.50
CA TRP A 132 8.45 10.64 -14.39
C TRP A 132 7.37 9.81 -13.71
N ILE A 133 7.34 8.51 -14.00
CA ILE A 133 6.40 7.60 -13.34
C ILE A 133 6.78 7.41 -11.87
N GLU A 134 8.06 7.39 -11.54
CA GLU A 134 8.52 7.35 -10.14
C GLU A 134 8.06 8.58 -9.36
N LYS A 135 8.13 9.78 -9.94
CA LYS A 135 7.56 11.00 -9.35
C LYS A 135 6.05 10.89 -9.15
N TYR A 136 5.33 10.43 -10.18
CA TYR A 136 3.89 10.19 -10.09
C TYR A 136 3.54 9.29 -8.89
N ILE A 137 4.27 8.19 -8.72
CA ILE A 137 4.06 7.23 -7.62
C ILE A 137 4.30 7.90 -6.28
N TRP A 138 5.41 8.62 -6.11
CA TRP A 138 5.76 9.21 -4.83
C TRP A 138 4.89 10.41 -4.46
N ASP A 139 4.51 11.28 -5.38
CA ASP A 139 3.60 12.39 -5.10
C ASP A 139 2.23 11.88 -4.65
N LEU A 140 1.75 10.79 -5.26
CA LEU A 140 0.51 10.15 -4.87
C LEU A 140 0.63 9.45 -3.51
N GLU A 141 1.75 8.76 -3.26
CA GLU A 141 2.04 8.09 -1.99
C GLU A 141 2.15 9.11 -0.84
N ASP A 142 2.86 10.22 -1.06
CA ASP A 142 2.98 11.31 -0.09
C ASP A 142 1.63 11.91 0.28
N ALA A 143 0.74 12.09 -0.68
CA ALA A 143 -0.61 12.60 -0.42
C ALA A 143 -1.43 11.62 0.44
N VAL A 144 -1.29 10.31 0.20
CA VAL A 144 -1.96 9.27 0.99
C VAL A 144 -1.35 9.18 2.40
N GLU A 145 -0.03 9.19 2.54
CA GLU A 145 0.66 9.10 3.83
C GLU A 145 0.36 10.32 4.72
N ASN A 146 0.28 11.51 4.12
CA ASN A 146 0.13 12.75 4.87
C ASN A 146 -1.32 13.14 5.18
N THR A 147 -2.32 12.38 4.71
CA THR A 147 -3.73 12.67 5.00
C THR A 147 -4.08 12.46 6.46
N ASP A 148 -5.05 13.24 6.95
CA ASP A 148 -5.73 12.98 8.23
C ASP A 148 -7.02 12.18 8.04
N LEU A 149 -7.34 11.74 6.81
CA LEU A 149 -8.50 10.93 6.49
C LEU A 149 -8.32 9.51 7.03
N HIS A 150 -9.35 8.97 7.66
CA HIS A 150 -9.39 7.60 8.13
C HIS A 150 -10.39 6.78 7.30
N VAL A 151 -9.92 5.73 6.68
CA VAL A 151 -10.72 4.83 5.84
C VAL A 151 -10.62 3.41 6.35
N GLN A 152 -11.76 2.80 6.61
CA GLN A 152 -11.86 1.39 7.01
C GLN A 152 -12.96 0.68 6.24
N TRP A 153 -12.84 -0.61 6.06
CA TRP A 153 -13.88 -1.41 5.44
C TRP A 153 -15.22 -1.29 6.19
N GLY A 154 -16.28 -1.13 5.42
CA GLY A 154 -17.63 -0.99 5.97
C GLY A 154 -18.00 0.42 6.38
N ASN A 155 -17.20 1.43 6.05
CA ASN A 155 -17.64 2.82 6.12
C ASN A 155 -18.89 2.99 5.27
N LYS A 156 -20.01 3.27 5.94
CA LYS A 156 -21.32 3.49 5.28
C LYS A 156 -21.51 4.91 4.76
N HIS A 157 -20.54 5.77 5.04
CA HIS A 157 -20.57 7.16 4.66
C HIS A 157 -19.70 7.38 3.43
N HIS A 158 -20.04 8.39 2.65
CA HIS A 158 -19.21 8.86 1.57
C HIS A 158 -17.81 9.17 2.11
N ILE A 159 -16.79 8.62 1.47
CA ILE A 159 -15.39 8.91 1.79
C ILE A 159 -15.02 10.17 0.99
N PRO A 160 -14.61 11.25 1.65
CA PRO A 160 -14.26 12.50 0.96
C PRO A 160 -12.87 12.40 0.34
N TRP A 161 -12.75 11.63 -0.75
CA TRP A 161 -11.48 11.39 -1.45
C TRP A 161 -10.83 12.67 -1.97
N GLU A 162 -11.60 13.73 -2.19
CA GLU A 162 -11.12 15.06 -2.58
C GLU A 162 -10.17 15.70 -1.56
N ILE A 163 -10.12 15.20 -0.32
CA ILE A 163 -9.14 15.60 0.69
C ILE A 163 -7.73 15.12 0.29
N ILE A 164 -7.63 13.95 -0.33
CA ILE A 164 -6.36 13.38 -0.83
C ILE A 164 -6.14 13.81 -2.28
N PHE A 165 -7.14 13.55 -3.14
CA PHE A 165 -7.06 13.82 -4.58
C PHE A 165 -7.55 15.23 -4.89
N THR A 166 -6.75 16.22 -4.47
CA THR A 166 -7.04 17.64 -4.76
C THR A 166 -6.80 17.94 -6.24
N ASP A 167 -7.48 18.96 -6.78
CA ASP A 167 -7.27 19.40 -8.18
C ASP A 167 -5.78 19.66 -8.46
N SER A 168 -5.07 20.30 -7.50
CA SER A 168 -3.63 20.55 -7.64
C SER A 168 -2.78 19.28 -7.71
N LEU A 169 -3.13 18.24 -6.95
CA LEU A 169 -2.44 16.96 -7.03
C LEU A 169 -2.73 16.29 -8.37
N ILE A 170 -4.00 16.26 -8.79
CA ILE A 170 -4.41 15.66 -10.05
C ILE A 170 -3.69 16.33 -11.22
N ASP A 171 -3.61 17.67 -11.25
CA ASP A 171 -2.88 18.42 -12.27
C ASP A 171 -1.38 18.05 -12.28
N THR A 172 -0.74 17.96 -11.10
CA THR A 172 0.68 17.58 -10.97
C THR A 172 0.91 16.15 -11.49
N LEU A 173 0.03 15.22 -11.13
CA LEU A 173 0.10 13.83 -11.58
C LEU A 173 -0.08 13.73 -13.11
N GLN A 174 -0.99 14.54 -13.69
CA GLN A 174 -1.17 14.62 -15.14
C GLN A 174 0.08 15.17 -15.83
N GLU A 175 0.72 16.20 -15.29
CA GLU A 175 1.99 16.74 -15.82
C GLU A 175 3.09 15.66 -15.85
N HIS A 176 3.19 14.82 -14.82
CA HIS A 176 4.15 13.70 -14.84
C HIS A 176 3.85 12.70 -15.93
N LEU A 177 2.58 12.35 -16.14
CA LEU A 177 2.16 11.45 -17.23
C LEU A 177 2.42 12.05 -18.62
N ASP A 178 2.16 13.33 -18.82
CA ASP A 178 2.43 14.04 -20.08
C ASP A 178 3.93 14.03 -20.40
N HIS A 179 4.78 14.26 -19.40
CA HIS A 179 6.23 14.16 -19.57
C HIS A 179 6.70 12.73 -19.83
N ALA A 180 6.10 11.74 -19.16
CA ALA A 180 6.37 10.33 -19.43
C ALA A 180 6.07 9.96 -20.87
N GLN A 181 4.89 10.32 -21.38
CA GLN A 181 4.45 10.08 -22.76
C GLN A 181 5.42 10.66 -23.80
N GLN A 182 5.99 11.84 -23.53
CA GLN A 182 6.93 12.50 -24.46
C GLN A 182 8.31 11.82 -24.53
N ARG A 183 8.63 10.93 -23.59
CA ARG A 183 9.95 10.29 -23.51
C ARG A 183 9.99 8.89 -24.10
N ILE A 184 8.84 8.26 -24.29
CA ILE A 184 8.77 6.86 -24.66
C ILE A 184 8.89 6.69 -26.16
N SER A 185 9.74 5.74 -26.54
CA SER A 185 9.87 5.25 -27.92
C SER A 185 9.60 3.74 -28.03
N GLU A 186 9.74 3.01 -26.93
CA GLU A 186 9.53 1.55 -26.91
C GLU A 186 8.02 1.23 -26.76
N PRO A 187 7.41 0.46 -27.68
CA PRO A 187 5.97 0.18 -27.66
C PRO A 187 5.46 -0.50 -26.37
N THR A 188 6.26 -1.36 -25.74
CA THR A 188 5.88 -2.03 -24.50
C THR A 188 5.78 -1.04 -23.33
N ASN A 189 6.75 -0.13 -23.22
CA ASN A 189 6.74 0.91 -22.20
C ASN A 189 5.59 1.89 -22.43
N GLN A 190 5.30 2.21 -23.69
CA GLN A 190 4.14 3.02 -24.09
C GLN A 190 2.84 2.40 -23.55
N LEU A 191 2.63 1.10 -23.77
CA LEU A 191 1.43 0.40 -23.30
C LEU A 191 1.29 0.50 -21.78
N HIS A 192 2.40 0.38 -21.03
CA HIS A 192 2.36 0.47 -19.56
C HIS A 192 1.94 1.87 -19.09
N VAL A 193 2.44 2.92 -19.74
CA VAL A 193 2.06 4.30 -19.40
C VAL A 193 0.61 4.60 -19.84
N ASP A 194 0.17 4.10 -21.00
CA ASP A 194 -1.21 4.25 -21.45
C ASP A 194 -2.20 3.64 -20.46
N VAL A 195 -1.89 2.46 -19.91
CA VAL A 195 -2.70 1.83 -18.86
C VAL A 195 -2.74 2.68 -17.61
N LEU A 196 -1.62 3.26 -17.18
CA LEU A 196 -1.59 4.16 -16.02
C LEU A 196 -2.40 5.43 -16.27
N GLN A 197 -2.32 6.01 -17.49
CA GLN A 197 -3.13 7.16 -17.90
C GLN A 197 -4.62 6.87 -17.83
N GLU A 198 -5.07 5.70 -18.26
CA GLU A 198 -6.46 5.28 -18.15
C GLU A 198 -6.92 5.21 -16.69
N TYR A 199 -6.05 4.77 -15.78
CA TYR A 199 -6.38 4.75 -14.36
C TYR A 199 -6.38 6.14 -13.73
N HIS A 200 -5.50 7.02 -14.16
CA HIS A 200 -5.50 8.41 -13.72
C HIS A 200 -6.83 9.11 -14.07
N HIS A 201 -7.45 8.82 -15.20
CA HIS A 201 -8.75 9.37 -15.57
C HIS A 201 -9.89 9.05 -14.58
N TYR A 202 -9.74 8.05 -13.71
CA TYR A 202 -10.72 7.79 -12.65
C TYR A 202 -10.58 8.73 -11.44
N LEU A 203 -9.54 9.57 -11.39
CA LEU A 203 -9.37 10.60 -10.36
C LEU A 203 -10.07 11.92 -10.72
N ILE A 204 -10.36 12.13 -12.02
CA ILE A 204 -10.98 13.32 -12.58
C ILE A 204 -12.50 13.14 -12.57
#